data_f139828587e4ce86c52dc396fbf805cc
#
_entry.id   f139828587e4ce86c52dc396fbf805cc
#
_cell.length_a   1.000
_cell.length_b   1.000
_cell.length_c   1.000
_cell.angle_alpha   90.00
_cell.angle_beta   90.00
_cell.angle_gamma   90.00
#
_symmetry.space_group_name_H-M   'P 1'
#
loop_
_entity.id
_entity.type
_entity.pdbx_description
1 polymer ?
#
loop_
_entity_poly.entity_id
_entity_poly.type
_entity_poly.pdbx_seq_one_letter_code
_entity_poly.pdbx_strand_id
1 'polypeptide(L)'
;MKGTHNIKWLSRALVMAGVLLFIGLQTVSAIPQRPEPARLVNDLAGLFSSSQTDHLENMLVAFDDSTSNQIAVVTITDLEGYDAAEYATRIGLDWGVGSSKFDNGIVILVKPKTTSSGQVFIAVGYGLEGAIPDAYAKRIINNEMIPHFMENDYFGGVYEACELLMKLSSGEISELREDEGGDIELYFVIVFFTIMLIIFILAIKSSKGGGNGGNGGRRTYSGPVITIGNDFGPWGSSGGSGGFGGGFGGGFGGFGGGSFGGGGAGGSW
;
A
#
# COMPACT_ATOMS: atom_id res chain seq x y z
N MET A 1 29.10 29.61 -61.13
CA MET A 1 27.83 29.10 -60.66
C MET A 1 27.93 27.72 -60.02
N LYS A 2 28.77 27.51 -59.00
CA LYS A 2 28.93 26.19 -58.29
C LYS A 2 28.52 26.22 -56.81
N GLY A 3 28.13 27.36 -56.25
CA GLY A 3 27.87 27.48 -54.80
C GLY A 3 26.46 27.15 -54.34
N THR A 4 25.47 27.24 -55.17
CA THR A 4 24.03 27.10 -54.77
C THR A 4 23.58 25.64 -54.63
N HIS A 5 24.29 24.68 -55.23
CA HIS A 5 23.96 23.25 -55.14
C HIS A 5 24.35 22.63 -53.78
N ASN A 6 25.45 23.09 -53.22
CA ASN A 6 25.94 22.58 -51.92
C ASN A 6 25.07 23.05 -50.73
N ILE A 7 24.52 24.26 -50.80
CA ILE A 7 23.64 24.81 -49.75
C ILE A 7 22.32 24.05 -49.66
N LYS A 8 21.75 23.70 -50.84
CA LYS A 8 20.47 22.93 -50.91
C LYS A 8 20.66 21.46 -50.39
N TRP A 9 21.84 20.90 -50.64
CA TRP A 9 22.15 19.55 -50.12
C TRP A 9 22.36 19.57 -48.61
N LEU A 10 23.09 20.54 -48.08
CA LEU A 10 23.33 20.74 -46.65
C LEU A 10 21.99 20.98 -45.89
N SER A 11 21.08 21.82 -46.44
CA SER A 11 19.77 22.05 -45.81
C SER A 11 18.92 20.78 -45.76
N ARG A 12 18.92 19.96 -46.81
CA ARG A 12 18.21 18.68 -46.84
C ARG A 12 18.81 17.68 -45.88
N ALA A 13 20.12 17.62 -45.75
CA ALA A 13 20.81 16.75 -44.78
C ALA A 13 20.51 17.16 -43.33
N LEU A 14 20.44 18.47 -43.06
CA LEU A 14 20.09 19.01 -41.73
C LEU A 14 18.64 18.73 -41.36
N VAL A 15 17.71 18.85 -42.31
CA VAL A 15 16.30 18.47 -42.10
C VAL A 15 16.14 16.98 -41.88
N MET A 16 16.84 16.15 -42.66
CA MET A 16 16.82 14.66 -42.44
C MET A 16 17.41 14.28 -41.12
N ALA A 17 18.53 14.89 -40.68
CA ALA A 17 19.12 14.66 -39.38
C ALA A 17 18.18 15.11 -38.23
N GLY A 18 17.48 16.24 -38.40
CA GLY A 18 16.48 16.71 -37.45
C GLY A 18 15.27 15.78 -37.34
N VAL A 19 14.78 15.25 -38.47
CA VAL A 19 13.68 14.26 -38.48
C VAL A 19 14.12 12.95 -37.86
N LEU A 20 15.34 12.46 -38.14
CA LEU A 20 15.89 11.26 -37.51
C LEU A 20 16.10 11.43 -36.00
N LEU A 21 16.54 12.60 -35.57
CA LEU A 21 16.66 12.92 -34.13
C LEU A 21 15.30 12.96 -33.44
N PHE A 22 14.27 13.50 -34.11
CA PHE A 22 12.91 13.60 -33.58
C PHE A 22 12.22 12.23 -33.48
N ILE A 23 12.48 11.32 -34.42
CA ILE A 23 11.96 9.93 -34.39
C ILE A 23 12.63 9.11 -33.28
N GLY A 24 13.88 9.43 -32.89
CA GLY A 24 14.60 8.74 -31.82
C GLY A 24 14.16 9.10 -30.39
N LEU A 25 13.32 10.12 -30.18
CA LEU A 25 12.87 10.56 -28.85
C LEU A 25 11.48 10.01 -28.45
N GLN A 26 11.10 8.85 -28.95
CA GLN A 26 9.93 8.16 -28.41
C GLN A 26 10.32 7.63 -27.04
N THR A 27 9.90 8.32 -25.98
CA THR A 27 9.98 7.78 -24.61
C THR A 27 9.03 6.56 -24.54
N VAL A 28 9.58 5.37 -24.58
CA VAL A 28 8.82 4.16 -24.25
C VAL A 28 8.43 4.31 -22.78
N SER A 29 7.14 4.50 -22.51
CA SER A 29 6.64 4.46 -21.14
C SER A 29 6.79 3.03 -20.63
N ALA A 30 7.51 2.87 -19.53
CA ALA A 30 7.66 1.57 -18.87
C ALA A 30 6.35 1.11 -18.18
N ILE A 31 5.45 2.08 -17.88
CA ILE A 31 4.14 1.79 -17.30
C ILE A 31 3.21 1.33 -18.42
N PRO A 32 2.51 0.17 -18.27
CA PRO A 32 1.58 -0.30 -19.27
C PRO A 32 0.44 0.70 -19.47
N GLN A 33 0.02 0.83 -20.72
CA GLN A 33 -1.12 1.68 -21.03
C GLN A 33 -2.39 1.16 -20.34
N ARG A 34 -3.29 2.08 -20.01
CA ARG A 34 -4.61 1.73 -19.50
C ARG A 34 -5.28 0.71 -20.43
N PRO A 35 -5.83 -0.39 -19.89
CA PRO A 35 -6.47 -1.42 -20.70
C PRO A 35 -7.71 -0.90 -21.42
N GLU A 36 -7.90 -1.34 -22.66
CA GLU A 36 -9.10 -1.06 -23.46
C GLU A 36 -9.64 -2.39 -24.05
N PRO A 37 -10.85 -2.86 -23.66
CA PRO A 37 -11.76 -2.25 -22.68
C PRO A 37 -11.18 -2.23 -21.27
N ALA A 38 -11.61 -1.25 -20.46
CA ALA A 38 -11.17 -1.12 -19.09
C ALA A 38 -11.54 -2.36 -18.26
N ARG A 39 -10.59 -2.87 -17.49
CA ARG A 39 -10.74 -4.03 -16.58
C ARG A 39 -10.06 -3.73 -15.26
N LEU A 40 -10.62 -4.28 -14.17
CA LEU A 40 -10.01 -4.21 -12.85
C LEU A 40 -8.90 -5.24 -12.68
N VAL A 41 -9.00 -6.40 -13.33
CA VAL A 41 -7.96 -7.45 -13.27
C VAL A 41 -7.17 -7.50 -14.58
N ASN A 42 -5.88 -7.19 -14.47
CA ASN A 42 -4.94 -7.11 -15.59
C ASN A 42 -3.75 -8.03 -15.34
N ASP A 43 -3.91 -9.29 -15.72
CA ASP A 43 -2.88 -10.33 -15.55
C ASP A 43 -1.89 -10.33 -16.72
N LEU A 44 -0.94 -9.39 -16.69
CA LEU A 44 0.10 -9.26 -17.74
C LEU A 44 1.25 -10.27 -17.57
N ALA A 45 1.37 -10.84 -16.38
CA ALA A 45 2.37 -11.88 -16.10
C ALA A 45 1.86 -13.31 -16.36
N GLY A 46 0.55 -13.49 -16.61
CA GLY A 46 -0.07 -14.80 -16.86
C GLY A 46 -0.06 -15.71 -15.64
N LEU A 47 -0.33 -15.14 -14.45
CA LEU A 47 -0.34 -15.87 -13.18
C LEU A 47 -1.67 -16.58 -12.90
N PHE A 48 -2.75 -16.12 -13.54
CA PHE A 48 -4.10 -16.59 -13.31
C PHE A 48 -4.63 -17.37 -14.52
N SER A 49 -5.46 -18.36 -14.26
CA SER A 49 -6.27 -18.96 -15.33
C SER A 49 -7.38 -17.98 -15.76
N SER A 50 -7.95 -18.16 -16.96
CA SER A 50 -9.05 -17.32 -17.42
C SER A 50 -10.25 -17.34 -16.47
N SER A 51 -10.58 -18.49 -15.89
CA SER A 51 -11.66 -18.63 -14.92
C SER A 51 -11.38 -17.88 -13.60
N GLN A 52 -10.13 -17.85 -13.14
CA GLN A 52 -9.70 -17.10 -11.97
C GLN A 52 -9.77 -15.59 -12.24
N THR A 53 -9.28 -15.15 -13.40
CA THR A 53 -9.36 -13.75 -13.83
C THR A 53 -10.81 -13.27 -13.89
N ASP A 54 -11.70 -14.06 -14.53
CA ASP A 54 -13.11 -13.69 -14.66
C ASP A 54 -13.83 -13.71 -13.31
N HIS A 55 -13.49 -14.65 -12.42
CA HIS A 55 -14.07 -14.67 -11.06
C HIS A 55 -13.67 -13.43 -10.25
N LEU A 56 -12.38 -13.09 -10.24
CA LEU A 56 -11.87 -11.92 -9.54
C LEU A 56 -12.43 -10.61 -10.13
N GLU A 57 -12.49 -10.50 -11.47
CA GLU A 57 -13.09 -9.34 -12.15
C GLU A 57 -14.53 -9.13 -11.73
N ASN A 58 -15.37 -10.20 -11.79
CA ASN A 58 -16.77 -10.10 -11.40
C ASN A 58 -16.94 -9.68 -9.93
N MET A 59 -16.10 -10.19 -9.04
CA MET A 59 -16.12 -9.82 -7.62
C MET A 59 -15.78 -8.33 -7.44
N LEU A 60 -14.73 -7.85 -8.09
CA LEU A 60 -14.29 -6.46 -7.96
C LEU A 60 -15.24 -5.47 -8.63
N VAL A 61 -15.85 -5.85 -9.77
CA VAL A 61 -16.89 -5.04 -10.42
C VAL A 61 -18.12 -4.92 -9.52
N ALA A 62 -18.59 -6.02 -8.94
CA ALA A 62 -19.73 -5.99 -8.00
C ALA A 62 -19.43 -5.12 -6.76
N PHE A 63 -18.17 -5.12 -6.32
CA PHE A 63 -17.74 -4.25 -5.23
C PHE A 63 -17.72 -2.77 -5.62
N ASP A 64 -17.19 -2.42 -6.80
CA ASP A 64 -17.23 -1.05 -7.34
C ASP A 64 -18.67 -0.56 -7.49
N ASP A 65 -19.55 -1.38 -8.08
CA ASP A 65 -20.97 -1.04 -8.27
C ASP A 65 -21.69 -0.76 -6.94
N SER A 66 -21.31 -1.47 -5.86
CA SER A 66 -21.98 -1.35 -4.56
C SER A 66 -21.42 -0.24 -3.66
N THR A 67 -20.13 0.07 -3.76
CA THR A 67 -19.42 0.97 -2.85
C THR A 67 -18.80 2.18 -3.54
N SER A 68 -18.65 2.13 -4.85
CA SER A 68 -17.85 3.05 -5.67
C SER A 68 -16.34 3.03 -5.36
N ASN A 69 -15.88 2.10 -4.53
CA ASN A 69 -14.45 1.89 -4.29
C ASN A 69 -13.88 0.96 -5.36
N GLN A 70 -12.75 1.32 -5.95
CA GLN A 70 -12.14 0.55 -7.02
C GLN A 70 -10.85 -0.14 -6.57
N ILE A 71 -10.77 -1.45 -6.79
CA ILE A 71 -9.55 -2.23 -6.58
C ILE A 71 -9.07 -2.72 -7.94
N ALA A 72 -7.91 -2.28 -8.38
CA ALA A 72 -7.26 -2.76 -9.59
C ALA A 72 -6.14 -3.75 -9.24
N VAL A 73 -6.17 -4.93 -9.85
CA VAL A 73 -5.12 -5.95 -9.71
C VAL A 73 -4.29 -5.96 -10.99
N VAL A 74 -2.98 -5.79 -10.86
CA VAL A 74 -2.06 -5.75 -11.98
C VAL A 74 -0.89 -6.70 -11.70
N THR A 75 -0.71 -7.68 -12.56
CA THR A 75 0.47 -8.54 -12.52
C THR A 75 1.42 -8.18 -13.66
N ILE A 76 2.72 -8.14 -13.40
CA ILE A 76 3.75 -7.78 -14.38
C ILE A 76 4.95 -8.71 -14.26
N THR A 77 5.71 -8.86 -15.33
CA THR A 77 6.92 -9.69 -15.34
C THR A 77 8.17 -8.92 -14.89
N ASP A 78 8.21 -7.62 -15.11
CA ASP A 78 9.33 -6.74 -14.79
C ASP A 78 8.86 -5.35 -14.37
N LEU A 79 9.59 -4.70 -13.48
CA LEU A 79 9.36 -3.33 -13.04
C LEU A 79 10.12 -2.28 -13.88
N GLU A 80 10.85 -2.72 -14.93
CA GLU A 80 11.61 -1.85 -15.84
C GLU A 80 12.57 -0.88 -15.10
N GLY A 81 13.07 -1.33 -13.94
CA GLY A 81 14.00 -0.55 -13.10
C GLY A 81 13.31 0.41 -12.11
N TYR A 82 12.00 0.47 -12.08
CA TYR A 82 11.26 1.24 -11.07
C TYR A 82 11.18 0.48 -9.74
N ASP A 83 10.98 1.23 -8.67
CA ASP A 83 10.53 0.67 -7.40
C ASP A 83 9.05 0.24 -7.49
N ALA A 84 8.68 -0.82 -6.76
CA ALA A 84 7.31 -1.34 -6.82
C ALA A 84 6.27 -0.33 -6.31
N ALA A 85 6.63 0.51 -5.34
CA ALA A 85 5.76 1.57 -4.83
C ALA A 85 5.52 2.64 -5.90
N GLU A 86 6.59 3.10 -6.54
CA GLU A 86 6.49 4.09 -7.62
C GLU A 86 5.68 3.53 -8.80
N TYR A 87 5.94 2.28 -9.18
CA TYR A 87 5.24 1.63 -10.29
C TYR A 87 3.75 1.49 -10.03
N ALA A 88 3.35 1.00 -8.84
CA ALA A 88 1.94 0.85 -8.48
C ALA A 88 1.22 2.21 -8.38
N THR A 89 1.86 3.21 -7.78
CA THR A 89 1.34 4.57 -7.68
C THR A 89 1.13 5.19 -9.04
N ARG A 90 2.07 5.02 -9.97
CA ARG A 90 1.95 5.51 -11.35
C ARG A 90 0.81 4.80 -12.10
N ILE A 91 0.64 3.49 -11.95
CA ILE A 91 -0.53 2.79 -12.51
C ILE A 91 -1.81 3.43 -11.99
N GLY A 92 -1.92 3.64 -10.67
CA GLY A 92 -3.09 4.25 -10.06
C GLY A 92 -3.42 5.62 -10.66
N LEU A 93 -2.40 6.47 -10.84
CA LEU A 93 -2.53 7.81 -11.42
C LEU A 93 -2.80 7.79 -12.93
N ASP A 94 -2.01 7.04 -13.70
CA ASP A 94 -2.08 7.05 -15.17
C ASP A 94 -3.37 6.39 -15.67
N TRP A 95 -3.84 5.34 -14.98
CA TRP A 95 -5.11 4.70 -15.29
C TRP A 95 -6.29 5.44 -14.68
N GLY A 96 -6.05 6.22 -13.60
CA GLY A 96 -7.07 6.95 -12.86
C GLY A 96 -7.95 6.05 -12.02
N VAL A 97 -7.35 5.05 -11.33
CA VAL A 97 -8.08 4.09 -10.48
C VAL A 97 -8.79 4.82 -9.35
N GLY A 98 -10.07 4.52 -9.14
CA GLY A 98 -10.92 5.22 -8.19
C GLY A 98 -11.63 6.44 -8.78
N SER A 99 -12.33 7.18 -7.96
CA SER A 99 -13.07 8.38 -8.32
C SER A 99 -12.25 9.63 -8.03
N SER A 100 -12.18 10.57 -8.98
CA SER A 100 -11.54 11.89 -8.77
C SER A 100 -12.20 12.75 -7.67
N LYS A 101 -13.40 12.38 -7.22
CA LYS A 101 -14.12 13.05 -6.14
C LYS A 101 -13.75 12.50 -4.77
N PHE A 102 -13.46 11.21 -4.69
CA PHE A 102 -13.28 10.49 -3.44
C PHE A 102 -11.89 9.92 -3.25
N ASP A 103 -11.06 9.86 -4.30
CA ASP A 103 -9.71 9.27 -4.30
C ASP A 103 -9.67 7.87 -3.67
N ASN A 104 -10.69 7.05 -4.00
CA ASN A 104 -11.02 5.79 -3.37
C ASN A 104 -10.57 4.57 -4.21
N GLY A 105 -9.41 4.70 -4.83
CA GLY A 105 -8.77 3.65 -5.59
C GLY A 105 -7.75 2.86 -4.78
N ILE A 106 -7.60 1.57 -5.11
CA ILE A 106 -6.54 0.70 -4.59
C ILE A 106 -5.89 0.00 -5.79
N VAL A 107 -4.56 -0.09 -5.81
CA VAL A 107 -3.82 -0.87 -6.80
C VAL A 107 -3.03 -1.96 -6.10
N ILE A 108 -3.28 -3.22 -6.46
CA ILE A 108 -2.47 -4.37 -6.04
C ILE A 108 -1.54 -4.70 -7.21
N LEU A 109 -0.26 -4.46 -7.04
CA LEU A 109 0.78 -4.79 -8.01
C LEU A 109 1.49 -6.06 -7.57
N VAL A 110 1.59 -7.05 -8.46
CA VAL A 110 2.32 -8.30 -8.21
C VAL A 110 3.33 -8.55 -9.32
N LYS A 111 4.59 -8.68 -8.95
CA LYS A 111 5.66 -9.15 -9.81
C LYS A 111 6.12 -10.51 -9.28
N PRO A 112 5.89 -11.61 -10.00
CA PRO A 112 6.28 -12.94 -9.53
C PRO A 112 7.80 -13.08 -9.40
N LYS A 113 8.22 -14.04 -8.61
CA LYS A 113 9.61 -14.43 -8.51
C LYS A 113 10.04 -15.10 -9.81
N THR A 114 11.03 -14.52 -10.46
CA THR A 114 11.66 -15.05 -11.68
C THR A 114 13.17 -15.22 -11.46
N THR A 115 14.00 -14.48 -12.18
CA THR A 115 15.47 -14.38 -11.93
C THR A 115 15.78 -13.44 -10.76
N SER A 116 14.86 -12.57 -10.39
CA SER A 116 14.92 -11.67 -9.25
C SER A 116 13.83 -12.04 -8.23
N SER A 117 13.90 -11.47 -7.01
CA SER A 117 12.89 -11.66 -5.96
C SER A 117 11.49 -11.28 -6.45
N GLY A 118 10.48 -12.01 -5.98
CA GLY A 118 9.09 -11.59 -6.13
C GLY A 118 8.85 -10.28 -5.37
N GLN A 119 7.97 -9.44 -5.87
CA GLN A 119 7.61 -8.16 -5.25
C GLN A 119 6.10 -7.94 -5.34
N VAL A 120 5.55 -7.41 -4.27
CA VAL A 120 4.15 -7.00 -4.19
C VAL A 120 4.06 -5.62 -3.58
N PHE A 121 3.13 -4.82 -4.07
CA PHE A 121 2.80 -3.53 -3.48
C PHE A 121 1.29 -3.30 -3.52
N ILE A 122 0.75 -2.77 -2.42
CA ILE A 122 -0.62 -2.27 -2.35
C ILE A 122 -0.52 -0.75 -2.24
N ALA A 123 -0.91 -0.04 -3.30
CA ALA A 123 -1.04 1.42 -3.27
C ALA A 123 -2.48 1.79 -2.92
N VAL A 124 -2.64 2.73 -2.00
CA VAL A 124 -3.94 3.18 -1.49
C VAL A 124 -4.14 4.64 -1.86
N GLY A 125 -5.31 4.96 -2.43
CA GLY A 125 -5.71 6.33 -2.74
C GLY A 125 -6.01 7.13 -1.47
N TYR A 126 -5.84 8.45 -1.54
CA TYR A 126 -5.98 9.37 -0.39
C TYR A 126 -7.29 9.20 0.40
N GLY A 127 -8.40 8.93 -0.30
CA GLY A 127 -9.70 8.77 0.35
C GLY A 127 -9.84 7.52 1.20
N LEU A 128 -8.97 6.54 1.02
CA LEU A 128 -8.99 5.27 1.75
C LEU A 128 -7.87 5.13 2.79
N GLU A 129 -6.91 6.08 2.89
CA GLU A 129 -5.81 5.99 3.85
C GLU A 129 -6.30 5.90 5.31
N GLY A 130 -7.46 6.50 5.61
CA GLY A 130 -8.08 6.40 6.93
C GLY A 130 -8.65 5.02 7.26
N ALA A 131 -9.13 4.29 6.25
CA ALA A 131 -9.69 2.95 6.39
C ALA A 131 -8.60 1.86 6.22
N ILE A 132 -7.60 2.12 5.39
CA ILE A 132 -6.51 1.19 5.06
C ILE A 132 -5.17 1.93 5.27
N PRO A 133 -4.73 2.14 6.50
CA PRO A 133 -3.39 2.65 6.78
C PRO A 133 -2.30 1.70 6.25
N ASP A 134 -1.10 2.24 6.00
CA ASP A 134 0.05 1.47 5.50
C ASP A 134 0.35 0.22 6.35
N ALA A 135 0.15 0.31 7.66
CA ALA A 135 0.34 -0.81 8.58
C ALA A 135 -0.63 -1.98 8.27
N TYR A 136 -1.87 -1.68 7.87
CA TYR A 136 -2.85 -2.70 7.49
C TYR A 136 -2.53 -3.31 6.12
N ALA A 137 -2.19 -2.48 5.14
CA ALA A 137 -1.71 -2.96 3.85
C ALA A 137 -0.48 -3.88 4.02
N LYS A 138 0.47 -3.51 4.90
CA LYS A 138 1.64 -4.33 5.22
C LYS A 138 1.28 -5.66 5.86
N ARG A 139 0.31 -5.67 6.77
CA ARG A 139 -0.17 -6.88 7.43
C ARG A 139 -0.84 -7.84 6.44
N ILE A 140 -1.70 -7.32 5.56
CA ILE A 140 -2.32 -8.10 4.49
C ILE A 140 -1.25 -8.75 3.60
N ILE A 141 -0.24 -7.98 3.18
CA ILE A 141 0.85 -8.52 2.36
C ILE A 141 1.58 -9.65 3.09
N ASN A 142 1.96 -9.44 4.34
CA ASN A 142 2.79 -10.41 5.05
C ASN A 142 2.03 -11.68 5.45
N ASN A 143 0.75 -11.56 5.81
CA ASN A 143 -0.02 -12.66 6.37
C ASN A 143 -0.81 -13.42 5.31
N GLU A 144 -1.35 -12.70 4.31
CA GLU A 144 -2.24 -13.31 3.33
C GLU A 144 -1.55 -13.51 1.96
N MET A 145 -0.73 -12.55 1.51
CA MET A 145 -0.19 -12.65 0.15
C MET A 145 1.12 -13.45 0.10
N ILE A 146 2.12 -13.09 0.91
CA ILE A 146 3.46 -13.69 0.83
C ILE A 146 3.45 -15.20 1.12
N PRO A 147 2.72 -15.73 2.12
CA PRO A 147 2.67 -17.18 2.34
C PRO A 147 2.18 -17.94 1.11
N HIS A 148 1.08 -17.51 0.49
CA HIS A 148 0.56 -18.08 -0.75
C HIS A 148 1.57 -17.97 -1.92
N PHE A 149 2.22 -16.80 -2.07
CA PHE A 149 3.18 -16.59 -3.15
C PHE A 149 4.45 -17.45 -3.01
N MET A 150 4.84 -17.78 -1.79
CA MET A 150 5.93 -18.74 -1.55
C MET A 150 5.57 -20.16 -2.01
N GLU A 151 4.28 -20.50 -2.03
CA GLU A 151 3.74 -21.77 -2.54
C GLU A 151 3.35 -21.70 -4.02
N ASN A 152 3.61 -20.55 -4.69
CA ASN A 152 3.20 -20.23 -6.07
C ASN A 152 1.67 -20.13 -6.26
N ASP A 153 0.89 -20.01 -5.19
CA ASP A 153 -0.54 -19.72 -5.22
C ASP A 153 -0.79 -18.21 -5.30
N TYR A 154 -0.49 -17.62 -6.46
CA TYR A 154 -0.67 -16.18 -6.67
C TYR A 154 -2.14 -15.77 -6.61
N PHE A 155 -3.03 -16.63 -7.10
CA PHE A 155 -4.46 -16.33 -7.09
C PHE A 155 -5.01 -16.32 -5.66
N GLY A 156 -4.72 -17.33 -4.84
CA GLY A 156 -5.18 -17.39 -3.45
C GLY A 156 -4.78 -16.16 -2.67
N GLY A 157 -3.49 -15.79 -2.71
CA GLY A 157 -3.00 -14.62 -1.98
C GLY A 157 -3.60 -13.29 -2.45
N VAL A 158 -3.83 -13.11 -3.76
CA VAL A 158 -4.49 -11.90 -4.28
C VAL A 158 -5.98 -11.89 -3.92
N TYR A 159 -6.65 -13.02 -4.00
CA TYR A 159 -8.07 -13.15 -3.68
C TYR A 159 -8.34 -12.80 -2.21
N GLU A 160 -7.59 -13.38 -1.27
CA GLU A 160 -7.72 -13.08 0.16
C GLU A 160 -7.40 -11.62 0.49
N ALA A 161 -6.36 -11.06 -0.16
CA ALA A 161 -6.06 -9.64 -0.02
C ALA A 161 -7.22 -8.75 -0.50
N CYS A 162 -7.84 -9.08 -1.65
CA CYS A 162 -8.99 -8.34 -2.15
C CYS A 162 -10.17 -8.41 -1.18
N GLU A 163 -10.48 -9.59 -0.62
CA GLU A 163 -11.56 -9.73 0.36
C GLU A 163 -11.36 -8.85 1.60
N LEU A 164 -10.13 -8.82 2.15
CA LEU A 164 -9.83 -7.98 3.30
C LEU A 164 -9.88 -6.49 2.98
N LEU A 165 -9.32 -6.09 1.83
CA LEU A 165 -9.35 -4.70 1.37
C LEU A 165 -10.79 -4.22 1.12
N MET A 166 -11.65 -5.07 0.56
CA MET A 166 -13.07 -4.78 0.40
C MET A 166 -13.76 -4.56 1.74
N LYS A 167 -13.55 -5.44 2.73
CA LYS A 167 -14.13 -5.32 4.08
C LYS A 167 -13.64 -4.08 4.83
N LEU A 168 -12.35 -3.73 4.70
CA LEU A 168 -11.78 -2.52 5.31
C LEU A 168 -12.35 -1.25 4.66
N SER A 169 -12.36 -1.20 3.34
CA SER A 169 -12.81 -0.01 2.60
C SER A 169 -14.32 0.20 2.63
N SER A 170 -15.12 -0.84 2.86
CA SER A 170 -16.58 -0.72 3.12
C SER A 170 -16.91 -0.37 4.56
N GLY A 171 -15.94 -0.41 5.48
CA GLY A 171 -16.14 -0.16 6.90
C GLY A 171 -16.77 -1.34 7.66
N GLU A 172 -16.82 -2.54 7.08
CA GLU A 172 -17.33 -3.73 7.75
C GLU A 172 -16.40 -4.21 8.87
N ILE A 173 -15.10 -3.98 8.72
CA ILE A 173 -14.10 -4.18 9.77
C ILE A 173 -13.29 -2.89 9.94
N SER A 174 -13.07 -2.47 11.18
CA SER A 174 -12.24 -1.30 11.50
C SER A 174 -10.83 -1.68 11.93
N GLU A 175 -10.60 -2.96 12.27
CA GLU A 175 -9.30 -3.46 12.72
C GLU A 175 -9.08 -4.88 12.18
N LEU A 176 -7.93 -5.12 11.58
CA LEU A 176 -7.48 -6.48 11.31
C LEU A 176 -7.11 -7.14 12.65
N ARG A 177 -7.53 -8.40 12.83
CA ARG A 177 -7.14 -9.18 14.02
C ARG A 177 -5.62 -9.09 14.15
N GLU A 178 -5.15 -8.63 15.31
CA GLU A 178 -3.74 -8.78 15.64
C GLU A 178 -3.49 -10.28 15.76
N ASP A 179 -2.63 -10.81 14.90
CA ASP A 179 -2.12 -12.16 15.14
C ASP A 179 -1.46 -12.15 16.51
N GLU A 180 -1.90 -13.07 17.37
CA GLU A 180 -1.33 -13.29 18.69
C GLU A 180 0.14 -13.77 18.59
N GLY A 181 0.99 -13.01 17.91
CA GLY A 181 2.44 -13.07 18.05
C GLY A 181 2.91 -12.40 19.34
N GLY A 182 1.96 -12.01 20.20
CA GLY A 182 2.17 -11.15 21.35
C GLY A 182 2.74 -11.83 22.61
N ASP A 183 2.72 -13.14 22.72
CA ASP A 183 3.20 -13.80 23.94
C ASP A 183 4.73 -13.74 24.09
N ILE A 184 5.46 -13.59 23.01
CA ILE A 184 6.92 -13.55 23.04
C ILE A 184 7.42 -12.25 23.68
N GLU A 185 6.86 -11.10 23.33
CA GLU A 185 7.25 -9.81 23.94
C GLU A 185 6.86 -9.76 25.41
N LEU A 186 5.64 -10.19 25.75
CA LEU A 186 5.20 -10.26 27.14
C LEU A 186 6.07 -11.25 27.94
N TYR A 187 6.45 -12.36 27.36
CA TYR A 187 7.37 -13.34 27.97
C TYR A 187 8.73 -12.69 28.26
N PHE A 188 9.33 -11.98 27.32
CA PHE A 188 10.59 -11.27 27.54
C PHE A 188 10.48 -10.18 28.61
N VAL A 189 9.38 -9.46 28.65
CA VAL A 189 9.12 -8.45 29.70
C VAL A 189 9.02 -9.13 31.07
N ILE A 190 8.27 -10.22 31.20
CA ILE A 190 8.14 -10.97 32.44
C ILE A 190 9.50 -11.54 32.89
N VAL A 191 10.26 -12.14 31.96
CA VAL A 191 11.61 -12.68 32.25
C VAL A 191 12.55 -11.56 32.70
N PHE A 192 12.53 -10.41 32.05
CA PHE A 192 13.33 -9.24 32.43
C PHE A 192 13.00 -8.77 33.85
N PHE A 193 11.72 -8.59 34.18
CA PHE A 193 11.30 -8.16 35.52
C PHE A 193 11.59 -9.22 36.59
N THR A 194 11.48 -10.51 36.27
CA THR A 194 11.84 -11.59 37.22
C THR A 194 13.34 -11.63 37.51
N ILE A 195 14.19 -11.44 36.50
CA ILE A 195 15.64 -11.31 36.66
C ILE A 195 15.98 -10.08 37.49
N MET A 196 15.38 -8.92 37.21
CA MET A 196 15.57 -7.70 37.98
C MET A 196 15.14 -7.87 39.43
N LEU A 197 14.03 -8.57 39.71
CA LEU A 197 13.56 -8.87 41.05
C LEU A 197 14.55 -9.78 41.81
N ILE A 198 15.07 -10.79 41.13
CA ILE A 198 16.08 -11.70 41.75
C ILE A 198 17.34 -10.90 42.09
N ILE A 199 17.85 -10.05 41.19
CA ILE A 199 19.02 -9.20 41.43
C ILE A 199 18.75 -8.26 42.62
N PHE A 200 17.57 -7.68 42.70
CA PHE A 200 17.16 -6.79 43.79
C PHE A 200 17.12 -7.51 45.14
N ILE A 201 16.55 -8.72 45.18
CA ILE A 201 16.53 -9.56 46.40
C ILE A 201 17.93 -9.94 46.83
N LEU A 202 18.82 -10.29 45.90
CA LEU A 202 20.23 -10.62 46.20
C LEU A 202 20.99 -9.41 46.71
N ALA A 203 20.74 -8.21 46.15
CA ALA A 203 21.33 -6.95 46.60
C ALA A 203 20.91 -6.59 48.05
N ILE A 204 19.62 -6.79 48.39
CA ILE A 204 19.13 -6.58 49.77
C ILE A 204 19.75 -7.58 50.73
N LYS A 205 19.91 -8.85 50.31
CA LYS A 205 20.49 -9.89 51.12
C LYS A 205 21.98 -9.69 51.32
N SER A 206 22.68 -9.09 50.35
CA SER A 206 24.10 -8.71 50.45
C SER A 206 24.32 -7.47 51.31
N SER A 207 23.29 -6.64 51.51
CA SER A 207 23.38 -5.40 52.33
C SER A 207 23.22 -5.59 53.84
N LYS A 208 23.04 -6.85 54.35
CA LYS A 208 22.97 -7.15 55.77
C LYS A 208 24.35 -7.46 56.36
N GLY A 209 25.33 -6.60 56.10
CA GLY A 209 26.65 -6.73 56.70
C GLY A 209 27.35 -5.39 56.74
N GLY A 210 27.29 -4.67 57.88
CA GLY A 210 28.18 -3.56 58.12
C GLY A 210 27.49 -2.24 58.40
N GLY A 211 27.38 -1.88 59.67
CA GLY A 211 26.77 -0.69 60.16
C GLY A 211 27.63 0.55 60.11
N ASN A 212 26.98 1.61 60.48
CA ASN A 212 27.46 2.81 61.19
C ASN A 212 27.53 4.12 60.40
N GLY A 213 26.64 5.06 60.78
CA GLY A 213 27.01 6.43 61.12
C GLY A 213 26.98 7.46 60.00
N GLY A 214 26.10 8.49 60.16
CA GLY A 214 26.35 9.81 59.56
C GLY A 214 25.13 10.60 59.09
N ASN A 215 24.52 11.24 59.99
CA ASN A 215 23.82 12.54 60.02
C ASN A 215 23.82 13.44 58.77
N GLY A 216 22.66 14.01 58.43
CA GLY A 216 22.57 15.35 57.95
C GLY A 216 22.01 15.60 56.52
N GLY A 217 20.88 16.28 56.45
CA GLY A 217 20.59 17.12 55.30
C GLY A 217 19.23 16.95 54.62
N ARG A 218 18.18 17.56 55.18
CA ARG A 218 16.94 17.88 54.47
C ARG A 218 17.24 18.80 53.29
N ARG A 219 16.86 18.37 52.09
CA ARG A 219 16.59 19.28 50.98
C ARG A 219 15.25 18.93 50.36
N THR A 220 14.32 19.85 50.57
CA THR A 220 13.01 19.92 49.94
C THR A 220 13.22 20.25 48.46
N TYR A 221 12.70 19.39 47.55
CA TYR A 221 12.67 19.72 46.15
C TYR A 221 11.20 19.85 45.72
N SER A 222 10.81 21.09 45.40
CA SER A 222 9.52 21.41 44.76
C SER A 222 9.65 21.12 43.28
N GLY A 223 8.93 20.11 42.77
CA GLY A 223 8.77 19.86 41.34
C GLY A 223 7.51 20.56 40.79
N PRO A 224 7.53 21.01 39.55
CA PRO A 224 6.40 21.71 38.96
C PRO A 224 5.24 20.75 38.64
N VAL A 225 4.04 21.21 39.01
CA VAL A 225 2.75 20.56 38.68
C VAL A 225 2.42 20.90 37.23
N ILE A 226 2.32 19.89 36.38
CA ILE A 226 1.81 20.04 35.02
C ILE A 226 0.31 19.72 35.04
N THR A 227 -0.48 20.76 34.83
CA THR A 227 -1.95 20.62 34.64
C THR A 227 -2.22 20.35 33.18
N ILE A 228 -2.74 19.16 32.86
CA ILE A 228 -3.22 18.81 31.54
C ILE A 228 -4.70 19.18 31.48
N GLY A 229 -5.02 20.21 30.70
CA GLY A 229 -6.38 20.62 30.40
C GLY A 229 -7.00 19.70 29.36
N ASN A 230 -8.11 19.10 29.72
CA ASN A 230 -9.00 18.39 28.77
C ASN A 230 -9.93 19.40 28.11
N ASP A 231 -9.76 19.60 26.79
CA ASP A 231 -10.79 20.21 25.95
C ASP A 231 -11.11 19.26 24.80
N PHE A 232 -12.15 18.43 25.00
CA PHE A 232 -12.82 17.72 23.93
C PHE A 232 -14.16 18.40 23.65
N GLY A 233 -14.25 19.13 22.54
CA GLY A 233 -15.50 19.63 22.00
C GLY A 233 -16.19 18.57 21.13
N PRO A 234 -17.54 18.50 21.12
CA PRO A 234 -18.29 17.48 20.38
C PRO A 234 -18.44 17.86 18.91
N TRP A 235 -18.09 16.95 18.01
CA TRP A 235 -18.35 17.08 16.57
C TRP A 235 -19.71 16.50 16.24
N GLY A 236 -20.53 17.34 15.64
CA GLY A 236 -21.88 17.07 15.29
C GLY A 236 -22.04 16.12 14.11
N SER A 237 -23.00 15.22 14.27
CA SER A 237 -23.57 14.35 13.26
C SER A 237 -24.36 15.15 12.24
N SER A 238 -24.11 14.92 10.94
CA SER A 238 -25.02 15.33 9.86
C SER A 238 -25.26 14.12 8.96
N GLY A 239 -26.46 13.55 9.08
CA GLY A 239 -26.94 12.48 8.23
C GLY A 239 -27.42 13.03 6.89
N GLY A 240 -27.13 12.28 5.81
CA GLY A 240 -27.66 12.49 4.46
C GLY A 240 -28.05 11.15 3.85
N SER A 241 -29.35 10.87 3.83
CA SER A 241 -30.00 9.75 3.16
C SER A 241 -30.07 10.05 1.66
N GLY A 242 -29.53 9.15 0.81
CA GLY A 242 -29.66 9.20 -0.65
C GLY A 242 -29.88 7.79 -1.20
N GLY A 243 -31.04 7.59 -1.83
CA GLY A 243 -31.61 6.30 -2.21
C GLY A 243 -30.87 5.61 -3.34
N PHE A 244 -30.92 4.28 -3.28
CA PHE A 244 -30.43 3.34 -4.26
C PHE A 244 -31.53 2.99 -5.26
N GLY A 245 -31.22 3.18 -6.57
CA GLY A 245 -32.00 2.63 -7.67
C GLY A 245 -31.10 1.66 -8.44
N GLY A 246 -31.50 0.38 -8.45
CA GLY A 246 -30.71 -0.70 -8.97
C GLY A 246 -30.69 -0.81 -10.50
N GLY A 247 -29.67 -1.47 -11.02
CA GLY A 247 -29.53 -1.96 -12.38
C GLY A 247 -28.43 -2.98 -12.43
N PHE A 248 -28.77 -4.25 -12.33
CA PHE A 248 -27.86 -5.37 -12.53
C PHE A 248 -27.62 -5.56 -14.04
N GLY A 249 -26.37 -5.49 -14.48
CA GLY A 249 -25.96 -5.91 -15.81
C GLY A 249 -25.11 -4.88 -16.55
N GLY A 250 -23.95 -4.57 -16.04
CA GLY A 250 -22.96 -3.79 -16.75
C GLY A 250 -21.56 -4.27 -16.38
N GLY A 251 -20.70 -4.50 -17.38
CA GLY A 251 -19.27 -4.65 -17.17
C GLY A 251 -18.70 -3.38 -16.53
N PHE A 252 -17.45 -3.45 -16.04
CA PHE A 252 -16.75 -2.34 -15.41
C PHE A 252 -16.87 -1.05 -16.22
N GLY A 253 -17.41 0.00 -15.62
CA GLY A 253 -17.72 1.28 -16.26
C GLY A 253 -16.49 2.15 -16.57
N GLY A 254 -15.30 1.73 -16.14
CA GLY A 254 -14.02 2.41 -16.33
C GLY A 254 -13.52 3.14 -15.08
N PHE A 255 -12.27 3.55 -15.15
CA PHE A 255 -11.61 4.28 -14.05
C PHE A 255 -12.04 5.75 -14.00
N GLY A 256 -12.22 6.29 -12.81
CA GLY A 256 -12.82 7.60 -12.54
C GLY A 256 -11.84 8.74 -12.22
N GLY A 257 -10.51 8.50 -12.27
CA GLY A 257 -9.49 9.55 -12.09
C GLY A 257 -9.11 9.84 -10.64
N GLY A 258 -9.04 8.83 -9.79
CA GLY A 258 -8.57 8.96 -8.40
C GLY A 258 -7.11 9.37 -8.28
N SER A 259 -6.74 9.96 -7.14
CA SER A 259 -5.39 10.41 -6.82
C SER A 259 -4.74 9.52 -5.78
N PHE A 260 -3.41 9.35 -5.90
CA PHE A 260 -2.57 8.55 -5.00
C PHE A 260 -1.42 9.41 -4.48
N GLY A 261 -1.13 9.31 -3.18
CA GLY A 261 -0.05 10.06 -2.53
C GLY A 261 1.22 9.27 -2.25
N GLY A 262 1.28 8.03 -2.74
CA GLY A 262 2.36 7.11 -2.41
C GLY A 262 2.17 6.38 -1.09
N GLY A 263 0.99 6.50 -0.46
CA GLY A 263 0.57 5.66 0.67
C GLY A 263 0.41 4.21 0.24
N GLY A 264 0.63 3.27 1.18
CA GLY A 264 0.55 1.85 0.92
C GLY A 264 1.70 1.06 1.52
N ALA A 265 1.80 -0.20 1.15
CA ALA A 265 2.86 -1.07 1.64
C ALA A 265 3.37 -2.03 0.57
N GLY A 266 4.60 -2.47 0.73
CA GLY A 266 5.23 -3.44 -0.14
C GLY A 266 5.84 -4.62 0.60
N GLY A 267 6.07 -5.71 -0.13
CA GLY A 267 6.75 -6.90 0.35
C GLY A 267 7.55 -7.60 -0.75
N SER A 268 8.43 -8.50 -0.35
CA SER A 268 9.22 -9.34 -1.25
C SER A 268 9.39 -10.73 -0.69
N TRP A 269 9.53 -11.72 -1.58
CA TRP A 269 9.72 -13.14 -1.20
C TRP A 269 10.68 -13.86 -2.12
#